data_8a041cceb69ad070cdb6ad8e43c4e0fe
#
_entry.id   8a041cceb69ad070cdb6ad8e43c4e0fe
#
_cell.length_a   1.000
_cell.length_b   1.000
_cell.length_c   1.000
_cell.angle_alpha   90.00
_cell.angle_beta   90.00
_cell.angle_gamma   90.00
#
_symmetry.space_group_name_H-M   'P 1'
#
loop_
_entity.id
_entity.type
_entity.pdbx_description
1 polymer ?
#
loop_
_entity_poly.entity_id
_entity_poly.type
_entity_poly.pdbx_seq_one_letter_code
_entity_poly.pdbx_strand_id
1 'polypeptide(L)'
;MNSSLTINSIVSFAVAFLLLHFINEYSTAFAASYFGLKPIMYVHSIKYSAYDMWTPYNVKRVFLISGIMNLVLGIIFFRLFMRVKEKNKWYRIFFLWCSVVGLIMFLGKLLAVPFYEFKPDPPGYIAFGVVAAYKYLGLSVKWMIAGFSILLMIAGGLFFTYQFLRNAESKDQLKKGEFRRNFIFKVILIPYLLGMVLVAATNFPNNIKTLIIYFFVGLLIIISSLIFSSRTIKVLLHKDEPQKLSFIGIGMLGVLILFYLTLYAKGIGCKGYFDFLMCCDCKG
;
A
#
# COMPACT_ATOMS: atom_id res chain seq x y z
N MET A 1 -14.29 22.05 10.52
CA MET A 1 -13.67 20.71 10.46
C MET A 1 -12.29 20.84 11.07
N ASN A 2 -11.98 20.01 12.03
CA ASN A 2 -10.74 20.07 12.80
C ASN A 2 -9.55 19.70 11.89
N SER A 3 -8.53 20.52 11.81
CA SER A 3 -7.30 20.23 11.05
C SER A 3 -6.60 18.94 11.50
N SER A 4 -6.80 18.55 12.76
CA SER A 4 -6.24 17.34 13.36
C SER A 4 -6.61 16.06 12.63
N LEU A 5 -7.85 15.90 12.15
CA LEU A 5 -8.28 14.72 11.41
C LEU A 5 -7.56 14.61 10.06
N THR A 6 -7.41 15.74 9.36
CA THR A 6 -6.70 15.76 8.07
C THR A 6 -5.22 15.40 8.26
N ILE A 7 -4.56 16.00 9.26
CA ILE A 7 -3.15 15.72 9.58
C ILE A 7 -2.97 14.25 10.00
N ASN A 8 -3.83 13.75 10.88
CA ASN A 8 -3.81 12.33 11.28
C ASN A 8 -3.98 11.40 10.07
N SER A 9 -4.81 11.80 9.11
CA SER A 9 -5.02 11.02 7.89
C SER A 9 -3.80 11.03 6.98
N ILE A 10 -3.10 12.18 6.81
CA ILE A 10 -1.85 12.28 6.04
C ILE A 10 -0.78 11.36 6.64
N VAL A 11 -0.56 11.49 7.95
CA VAL A 11 0.42 10.68 8.69
C VAL A 11 0.06 9.20 8.60
N SER A 12 -1.22 8.85 8.80
CA SER A 12 -1.69 7.47 8.75
C SER A 12 -1.49 6.84 7.38
N PHE A 13 -1.75 7.59 6.29
CA PHE A 13 -1.50 7.11 4.94
C PHE A 13 -0.02 6.87 4.70
N ALA A 14 0.85 7.84 5.03
CA ALA A 14 2.29 7.72 4.82
C ALA A 14 2.88 6.53 5.61
N VAL A 15 2.54 6.40 6.89
CA VAL A 15 2.95 5.27 7.74
C VAL A 15 2.44 3.94 7.18
N ALA A 16 1.16 3.88 6.78
CA ALA A 16 0.58 2.67 6.20
C ALA A 16 1.29 2.26 4.91
N PHE A 17 1.59 3.23 4.04
CA PHE A 17 2.27 2.95 2.78
C PHE A 17 3.69 2.43 3.00
N LEU A 18 4.50 3.14 3.79
CA LEU A 18 5.88 2.72 4.09
C LEU A 18 5.91 1.36 4.76
N LEU A 19 5.07 1.13 5.76
CA LEU A 19 4.99 -0.15 6.46
C LEU A 19 4.62 -1.31 5.52
N LEU A 20 3.55 -1.16 4.73
CA LEU A 20 3.11 -2.21 3.82
C LEU A 20 4.08 -2.41 2.66
N HIS A 21 4.72 -1.35 2.18
CA HIS A 21 5.78 -1.47 1.19
C HIS A 21 6.97 -2.28 1.74
N PHE A 22 7.42 -1.99 2.96
CA PHE A 22 8.47 -2.79 3.60
C PHE A 22 8.07 -4.26 3.74
N ILE A 23 6.86 -4.54 4.26
CA ILE A 23 6.39 -5.93 4.42
C ILE A 23 6.30 -6.63 3.05
N ASN A 24 5.89 -5.92 2.00
CA ASN A 24 5.83 -6.43 0.64
C ASN A 24 7.21 -6.88 0.13
N GLU A 25 8.21 -6.01 0.25
CA GLU A 25 9.58 -6.32 -0.17
C GLU A 25 10.18 -7.44 0.70
N TYR A 26 9.98 -7.37 2.02
CA TYR A 26 10.41 -8.41 2.95
C TYR A 26 9.82 -9.78 2.61
N SER A 27 8.52 -9.85 2.32
CA SER A 27 7.85 -11.10 1.94
C SER A 27 8.41 -11.69 0.65
N THR A 28 8.75 -10.83 -0.31
CA THR A 28 9.37 -11.24 -1.58
C THR A 28 10.79 -11.78 -1.34
N ALA A 29 11.59 -11.07 -0.56
CA ALA A 29 12.95 -11.48 -0.21
C ALA A 29 12.94 -12.78 0.62
N PHE A 30 12.03 -12.91 1.58
CA PHE A 30 11.88 -14.13 2.36
C PHE A 30 11.55 -15.33 1.46
N ALA A 31 10.60 -15.19 0.55
CA ALA A 31 10.28 -16.25 -0.40
C ALA A 31 11.46 -16.58 -1.32
N ALA A 32 12.20 -15.58 -1.78
CA ALA A 32 13.40 -15.77 -2.59
C ALA A 32 14.51 -16.50 -1.83
N SER A 33 14.71 -16.17 -0.55
CA SER A 33 15.67 -16.85 0.33
C SER A 33 15.33 -18.33 0.49
N TYR A 34 14.05 -18.67 0.63
CA TYR A 34 13.59 -20.06 0.70
C TYR A 34 13.99 -20.89 -0.53
N PHE A 35 14.07 -20.26 -1.72
CA PHE A 35 14.54 -20.90 -2.96
C PHE A 35 16.04 -20.73 -3.20
N GLY A 36 16.84 -20.31 -2.23
CA GLY A 36 18.29 -20.19 -2.32
C GLY A 36 18.79 -19.02 -3.17
N LEU A 37 17.93 -18.04 -3.51
CA LEU A 37 18.24 -16.93 -4.43
C LEU A 37 19.12 -15.83 -3.81
N LYS A 38 19.47 -15.94 -2.52
CA LYS A 38 20.33 -15.01 -1.76
C LYS A 38 19.94 -13.54 -1.99
N PRO A 39 18.74 -13.11 -1.56
CA PRO A 39 18.26 -11.75 -1.78
C PRO A 39 19.00 -10.74 -0.89
N ILE A 40 19.23 -9.54 -1.42
CA ILE A 40 19.65 -8.35 -0.68
C ILE A 40 18.60 -7.29 -0.89
N MET A 41 17.94 -6.88 0.18
CA MET A 41 16.90 -5.87 0.15
C MET A 41 17.48 -4.46 0.25
N TYR A 42 17.06 -3.59 -0.65
CA TYR A 42 17.29 -2.14 -0.62
C TYR A 42 15.96 -1.41 -0.55
N VAL A 43 15.99 -0.12 -0.25
CA VAL A 43 14.78 0.75 -0.25
C VAL A 43 13.95 0.61 -1.52
N HIS A 44 14.57 0.40 -2.65
CA HIS A 44 13.96 0.49 -3.97
C HIS A 44 14.01 -0.80 -4.79
N SER A 45 14.68 -1.84 -4.31
CA SER A 45 14.85 -3.07 -5.07
C SER A 45 15.33 -4.24 -4.21
N ILE A 46 15.11 -5.43 -4.70
CA ILE A 46 15.74 -6.63 -4.18
C ILE A 46 16.73 -7.10 -5.24
N LYS A 47 18.02 -7.18 -4.88
CA LYS A 47 19.03 -7.81 -5.71
C LYS A 47 19.15 -9.28 -5.35
N TYR A 48 19.35 -10.11 -6.33
CA TYR A 48 19.53 -11.55 -6.16
C TYR A 48 20.93 -11.91 -6.63
N SER A 49 21.72 -12.61 -5.82
CA SER A 49 23.09 -12.97 -6.18
C SER A 49 23.21 -14.37 -6.81
N ALA A 50 22.21 -15.22 -6.67
CA ALA A 50 22.17 -16.57 -7.25
C ALA A 50 21.21 -16.63 -8.45
N TYR A 51 21.66 -16.11 -9.60
CA TYR A 51 20.82 -15.96 -10.79
C TYR A 51 20.53 -17.24 -11.53
N ASP A 52 21.47 -18.16 -11.53
CA ASP A 52 21.39 -19.51 -12.07
C ASP A 52 20.31 -20.37 -11.41
N MET A 53 19.91 -20.00 -10.20
CA MET A 53 18.88 -20.70 -9.44
C MET A 53 17.43 -20.31 -9.83
N TRP A 54 17.24 -19.33 -10.74
CA TRP A 54 15.91 -18.95 -11.19
C TRP A 54 15.29 -19.99 -12.12
N THR A 55 14.11 -20.47 -11.76
CA THR A 55 13.29 -21.38 -12.57
C THR A 55 11.89 -20.77 -12.77
N PRO A 56 11.13 -21.18 -13.82
CA PRO A 56 9.74 -20.74 -13.99
C PRO A 56 8.85 -21.01 -12.77
N TYR A 57 9.20 -22.02 -12.00
CA TYR A 57 8.48 -22.42 -10.79
C TYR A 57 8.71 -21.46 -9.63
N ASN A 58 9.97 -21.15 -9.29
CA ASN A 58 10.26 -20.26 -8.19
C ASN A 58 9.93 -18.80 -8.50
N VAL A 59 10.08 -18.34 -9.75
CA VAL A 59 9.63 -17.02 -10.21
C VAL A 59 8.16 -16.77 -9.85
N LYS A 60 7.28 -17.70 -10.23
CA LYS A 60 5.84 -17.57 -9.91
C LYS A 60 5.60 -17.45 -8.42
N ARG A 61 6.23 -18.28 -7.60
CA ARG A 61 5.98 -18.34 -6.16
C ARG A 61 6.54 -17.14 -5.42
N VAL A 62 7.77 -16.76 -5.71
CA VAL A 62 8.41 -15.59 -5.09
C VAL A 62 7.59 -14.34 -5.33
N PHE A 63 7.12 -14.14 -6.54
CA PHE A 63 6.44 -12.89 -6.89
C PHE A 63 4.94 -12.86 -6.62
N LEU A 64 4.27 -14.01 -6.56
CA LEU A 64 2.87 -14.07 -6.13
C LEU A 64 2.70 -13.77 -4.63
N ILE A 65 3.68 -14.17 -3.80
CA ILE A 65 3.55 -14.04 -2.35
C ILE A 65 3.36 -12.59 -1.91
N SER A 66 4.06 -11.66 -2.52
CA SER A 66 3.94 -10.23 -2.18
C SER A 66 2.57 -9.64 -2.55
N GLY A 67 1.97 -10.09 -3.65
CA GLY A 67 0.61 -9.69 -4.02
C GLY A 67 -0.42 -10.23 -3.03
N ILE A 68 -0.36 -11.53 -2.74
CA ILE A 68 -1.25 -12.18 -1.77
C ILE A 68 -1.08 -11.57 -0.38
N MET A 69 0.16 -11.31 0.06
CA MET A 69 0.44 -10.71 1.36
C MET A 69 -0.23 -9.33 1.51
N ASN A 70 -0.15 -8.48 0.48
CA ASN A 70 -0.81 -7.17 0.50
C ASN A 70 -2.33 -7.28 0.66
N LEU A 71 -2.96 -8.22 -0.05
CA LEU A 71 -4.39 -8.46 0.06
C LEU A 71 -4.77 -8.97 1.46
N VAL A 72 -4.03 -9.97 1.96
CA VAL A 72 -4.26 -10.55 3.30
C VAL A 72 -4.10 -9.49 4.39
N LEU A 73 -3.02 -8.70 4.33
CA LEU A 73 -2.82 -7.60 5.28
C LEU A 73 -3.93 -6.55 5.17
N GLY A 74 -4.35 -6.18 3.96
CA GLY A 74 -5.47 -5.29 3.75
C GLY A 74 -6.75 -5.79 4.44
N ILE A 75 -7.05 -7.08 4.34
CA ILE A 75 -8.20 -7.72 5.00
C ILE A 75 -8.03 -7.74 6.53
N ILE A 76 -6.83 -8.08 7.03
CA ILE A 76 -6.55 -8.10 8.47
C ILE A 76 -6.73 -6.70 9.06
N PHE A 77 -6.14 -5.68 8.45
CA PHE A 77 -6.27 -4.30 8.92
C PHE A 77 -7.71 -3.79 8.82
N PHE A 78 -8.47 -4.21 7.81
CA PHE A 78 -9.89 -3.91 7.75
C PHE A 78 -10.66 -4.53 8.93
N ARG A 79 -10.37 -5.78 9.29
CA ARG A 79 -10.96 -6.42 10.48
C ARG A 79 -10.59 -5.68 11.77
N LEU A 80 -9.35 -5.24 11.90
CA LEU A 80 -8.90 -4.43 13.03
C LEU A 80 -9.65 -3.09 13.08
N PHE A 81 -9.77 -2.38 11.95
CA PHE A 81 -10.58 -1.17 11.85
C PHE A 81 -12.01 -1.38 12.34
N MET A 82 -12.66 -2.47 11.95
CA MET A 82 -14.03 -2.78 12.35
C MET A 82 -14.17 -3.07 13.86
N ARG A 83 -13.12 -3.59 14.51
CA ARG A 83 -13.10 -3.85 15.96
C ARG A 83 -12.91 -2.59 16.80
N VAL A 84 -12.28 -1.58 16.26
CA VAL A 84 -12.04 -0.31 16.97
C VAL A 84 -13.32 0.51 17.03
N LYS A 85 -13.92 0.62 18.20
CA LYS A 85 -15.15 1.39 18.42
C LYS A 85 -14.89 2.88 18.62
N GLU A 86 -13.73 3.24 19.21
CA GLU A 86 -13.40 4.62 19.56
C GLU A 86 -12.94 5.40 18.32
N LYS A 87 -13.70 6.46 17.98
CA LYS A 87 -13.44 7.28 16.79
C LYS A 87 -12.26 8.24 16.95
N ASN A 88 -12.01 8.68 18.18
CA ASN A 88 -10.99 9.69 18.51
C ASN A 88 -9.56 9.14 18.48
N LYS A 89 -9.37 7.83 18.31
CA LYS A 89 -8.04 7.22 18.26
C LYS A 89 -7.52 7.19 16.84
N TRP A 90 -6.33 7.74 16.60
CA TRP A 90 -5.70 7.82 15.30
C TRP A 90 -5.49 6.43 14.65
N TYR A 91 -5.23 5.38 15.43
CA TYR A 91 -5.01 4.03 14.90
C TYR A 91 -6.22 3.48 14.15
N ARG A 92 -7.43 3.99 14.39
CA ARG A 92 -8.60 3.61 13.60
C ARG A 92 -8.47 4.08 12.15
N ILE A 93 -8.09 5.34 11.92
CA ILE A 93 -7.87 5.85 10.57
C ILE A 93 -6.62 5.24 9.94
N PHE A 94 -5.61 4.93 10.76
CA PHE A 94 -4.42 4.19 10.33
C PHE A 94 -4.77 2.79 9.81
N PHE A 95 -5.55 1.99 10.53
CA PHE A 95 -5.98 0.66 10.05
C PHE A 95 -6.81 0.74 8.77
N LEU A 96 -7.64 1.77 8.65
CA LEU A 96 -8.41 2.00 7.43
C LEU A 96 -7.47 2.30 6.25
N TRP A 97 -6.46 3.15 6.45
CA TRP A 97 -5.45 3.42 5.43
C TRP A 97 -4.60 2.19 5.10
N CYS A 98 -4.21 1.39 6.07
CA CYS A 98 -3.52 0.12 5.80
C CYS A 98 -4.37 -0.80 4.91
N SER A 99 -5.69 -0.85 5.13
CA SER A 99 -6.58 -1.64 4.28
C SER A 99 -6.65 -1.10 2.85
N VAL A 100 -6.78 0.22 2.68
CA VAL A 100 -6.81 0.88 1.37
C VAL A 100 -5.48 0.70 0.63
N VAL A 101 -4.36 0.93 1.31
CA VAL A 101 -3.01 0.78 0.73
C VAL A 101 -2.74 -0.67 0.34
N GLY A 102 -3.14 -1.64 1.17
CA GLY A 102 -3.04 -3.06 0.82
C GLY A 102 -3.78 -3.40 -0.47
N LEU A 103 -5.00 -2.85 -0.64
CA LEU A 103 -5.76 -2.98 -1.87
C LEU A 103 -5.10 -2.27 -3.05
N ILE A 104 -4.58 -1.05 -2.87
CA ILE A 104 -3.85 -0.30 -3.90
C ILE A 104 -2.64 -1.11 -4.39
N MET A 105 -1.84 -1.64 -3.48
CA MET A 105 -0.65 -2.41 -3.84
C MET A 105 -0.99 -3.73 -4.54
N PHE A 106 -2.05 -4.42 -4.11
CA PHE A 106 -2.53 -5.63 -4.77
C PHE A 106 -3.06 -5.35 -6.18
N LEU A 107 -3.99 -4.40 -6.32
CA LEU A 107 -4.63 -4.08 -7.60
C LEU A 107 -3.65 -3.41 -8.58
N GLY A 108 -2.68 -2.64 -8.07
CA GLY A 108 -1.63 -2.04 -8.89
C GLY A 108 -0.77 -3.09 -9.59
N LYS A 109 -0.47 -4.18 -8.90
CA LYS A 109 0.25 -5.31 -9.50
C LYS A 109 -0.57 -6.01 -10.59
N LEU A 110 -1.88 -6.18 -10.38
CA LEU A 110 -2.75 -6.78 -11.40
C LEU A 110 -2.94 -5.87 -12.61
N LEU A 111 -3.09 -4.56 -12.39
CA LEU A 111 -3.21 -3.58 -13.46
C LEU A 111 -1.93 -3.53 -14.32
N ALA A 112 -0.76 -3.72 -13.73
CA ALA A 112 0.51 -3.66 -14.41
C ALA A 112 0.76 -4.83 -15.38
N VAL A 113 0.04 -5.96 -15.22
CA VAL A 113 0.28 -7.22 -15.97
C VAL A 113 0.37 -7.06 -17.49
N PRO A 114 -0.52 -6.32 -18.20
CA PRO A 114 -0.43 -6.19 -19.65
C PRO A 114 0.65 -5.21 -20.14
N PHE A 115 1.11 -4.29 -19.27
CA PHE A 115 2.01 -3.19 -19.66
C PHE A 115 3.50 -3.55 -19.54
N TYR A 116 3.82 -4.64 -18.87
CA TYR A 116 5.18 -5.07 -18.69
C TYR A 116 5.49 -6.32 -19.51
N GLU A 117 6.37 -6.17 -20.48
CA GLU A 117 7.07 -7.29 -21.08
C GLU A 117 8.15 -7.77 -20.11
N PHE A 118 8.16 -9.06 -19.84
CA PHE A 118 9.27 -9.67 -19.13
C PHE A 118 10.47 -9.69 -20.08
N LYS A 119 11.34 -8.70 -19.97
CA LYS A 119 12.68 -8.78 -20.54
C LYS A 119 13.55 -9.48 -19.51
N PRO A 120 14.23 -10.56 -19.88
CA PRO A 120 15.28 -11.14 -19.04
C PRO A 120 16.54 -10.27 -19.14
N ASP A 121 16.42 -8.98 -18.83
CA ASP A 121 17.57 -8.11 -18.66
C ASP A 121 18.32 -8.47 -17.37
N PRO A 122 19.64 -8.15 -17.31
CA PRO A 122 20.49 -8.64 -16.26
C PRO A 122 19.82 -8.45 -14.91
N PRO A 123 19.85 -9.47 -14.14
CA PRO A 123 18.96 -9.81 -13.07
C PRO A 123 19.15 -8.87 -11.88
N GLY A 124 18.47 -7.77 -11.85
CA GLY A 124 18.54 -6.80 -10.77
C GLY A 124 17.24 -6.07 -10.49
N TYR A 125 16.37 -5.96 -11.48
CA TYR A 125 15.20 -5.09 -11.40
C TYR A 125 13.94 -5.79 -11.89
N ILE A 126 13.37 -6.65 -11.07
CA ILE A 126 11.99 -7.09 -11.31
C ILE A 126 11.09 -6.16 -10.51
N ALA A 127 10.80 -4.99 -11.09
CA ALA A 127 9.99 -3.95 -10.44
C ALA A 127 8.56 -4.42 -10.11
N PHE A 128 8.05 -5.42 -10.84
CA PHE A 128 6.73 -5.99 -10.63
C PHE A 128 6.80 -7.51 -10.73
N GLY A 129 7.10 -8.14 -9.62
CA GLY A 129 7.25 -9.57 -9.59
C GLY A 129 6.00 -10.36 -9.98
N VAL A 130 4.81 -9.80 -9.74
CA VAL A 130 3.56 -10.42 -10.19
C VAL A 130 3.48 -10.50 -11.71
N VAL A 131 4.07 -9.54 -12.45
CA VAL A 131 4.13 -9.58 -13.90
C VAL A 131 4.88 -10.82 -14.40
N ALA A 132 5.96 -11.21 -13.71
CA ALA A 132 6.70 -12.42 -14.05
C ALA A 132 5.85 -13.69 -13.88
N ALA A 133 4.98 -13.74 -12.86
CA ALA A 133 4.07 -14.85 -12.63
C ALA A 133 3.04 -15.02 -13.78
N TYR A 134 2.68 -13.92 -14.43
CA TYR A 134 1.71 -13.91 -15.55
C TYR A 134 2.36 -13.91 -16.93
N LYS A 135 3.68 -14.05 -17.02
CA LYS A 135 4.42 -14.06 -18.30
C LYS A 135 3.82 -15.02 -19.34
N TYR A 136 3.38 -16.20 -18.89
CA TYR A 136 2.88 -17.26 -19.77
C TYR A 136 1.41 -17.13 -20.15
N LEU A 137 0.71 -16.11 -19.67
CA LEU A 137 -0.68 -15.87 -20.05
C LEU A 137 -0.73 -15.15 -21.41
N GLY A 138 -1.70 -15.53 -22.22
CA GLY A 138 -2.00 -14.83 -23.47
C GLY A 138 -2.37 -13.36 -23.21
N LEU A 139 -2.13 -12.50 -24.21
CA LEU A 139 -2.36 -11.06 -24.11
C LEU A 139 -3.81 -10.72 -23.72
N SER A 140 -4.78 -11.43 -24.29
CA SER A 140 -6.22 -11.24 -23.97
C SER A 140 -6.51 -11.47 -22.49
N VAL A 141 -5.94 -12.53 -21.90
CA VAL A 141 -6.12 -12.83 -20.46
C VAL A 141 -5.48 -11.75 -19.59
N LYS A 142 -4.32 -11.24 -19.99
CA LYS A 142 -3.67 -10.13 -19.28
C LYS A 142 -4.54 -8.87 -19.24
N TRP A 143 -5.17 -8.51 -20.37
CA TRP A 143 -6.10 -7.38 -20.44
C TRP A 143 -7.39 -7.62 -19.64
N MET A 144 -7.89 -8.85 -19.62
CA MET A 144 -9.04 -9.21 -18.75
C MET A 144 -8.71 -9.02 -17.26
N ILE A 145 -7.52 -9.43 -16.82
CA ILE A 145 -7.06 -9.23 -15.45
C ILE A 145 -6.98 -7.73 -15.10
N ALA A 146 -6.42 -6.92 -16.01
CA ALA A 146 -6.35 -5.47 -15.82
C ALA A 146 -7.73 -4.82 -15.77
N GLY A 147 -8.64 -5.19 -16.68
CA GLY A 147 -10.03 -4.71 -16.67
C GLY A 147 -10.76 -5.08 -15.38
N PHE A 148 -10.62 -6.31 -14.92
CA PHE A 148 -11.18 -6.75 -13.64
C PHE A 148 -10.62 -5.95 -12.46
N SER A 149 -9.31 -5.65 -12.47
CA SER A 149 -8.70 -4.83 -11.42
C SER A 149 -9.27 -3.41 -11.37
N ILE A 150 -9.58 -2.80 -12.53
CA ILE A 150 -10.24 -1.48 -12.60
C ILE A 150 -11.64 -1.54 -11.98
N LEU A 151 -12.42 -2.58 -12.29
CA LEU A 151 -13.74 -2.75 -11.66
C LEU A 151 -13.64 -2.90 -10.14
N LEU A 152 -12.65 -3.65 -9.66
CA LEU A 152 -12.39 -3.76 -8.21
C LEU A 152 -11.93 -2.45 -7.59
N MET A 153 -11.19 -1.58 -8.30
CA MET A 153 -10.83 -0.25 -7.82
C MET A 153 -12.06 0.63 -7.62
N ILE A 154 -12.98 0.62 -8.58
CA ILE A 154 -14.25 1.37 -8.50
C ILE A 154 -15.10 0.83 -7.33
N ALA A 155 -15.25 -0.48 -7.22
CA ALA A 155 -15.96 -1.12 -6.11
C ALA A 155 -15.30 -0.83 -4.75
N GLY A 156 -13.97 -0.84 -4.69
CA GLY A 156 -13.19 -0.44 -3.52
C GLY A 156 -13.46 1.01 -3.11
N GLY A 157 -13.50 1.92 -4.07
CA GLY A 157 -13.85 3.31 -3.84
C GLY A 157 -15.25 3.47 -3.22
N LEU A 158 -16.26 2.77 -3.75
CA LEU A 158 -17.61 2.70 -3.17
C LEU A 158 -17.58 2.19 -1.73
N PHE A 159 -16.92 1.07 -1.51
CA PHE A 159 -16.86 0.41 -0.21
C PHE A 159 -16.18 1.29 0.85
N PHE A 160 -15.00 1.85 0.53
CA PHE A 160 -14.23 2.66 1.47
C PHE A 160 -14.86 4.04 1.73
N THR A 161 -15.62 4.60 0.79
CA THR A 161 -16.37 5.85 1.01
C THR A 161 -17.18 5.78 2.29
N TYR A 162 -17.99 4.74 2.44
CA TYR A 162 -18.82 4.57 3.63
C TYR A 162 -17.97 4.47 4.92
N GLN A 163 -16.85 3.75 4.87
CA GLN A 163 -15.98 3.56 6.02
C GLN A 163 -15.28 4.85 6.46
N PHE A 164 -14.85 5.67 5.50
CA PHE A 164 -14.28 6.98 5.80
C PHE A 164 -15.33 7.94 6.37
N LEU A 165 -16.52 7.98 5.80
CA LEU A 165 -17.62 8.81 6.31
C LEU A 165 -18.00 8.48 7.76
N ARG A 166 -17.85 7.23 8.19
CA ARG A 166 -18.04 6.82 9.59
C ARG A 166 -17.05 7.45 10.57
N ASN A 167 -15.96 8.05 10.10
CA ASN A 167 -15.00 8.78 10.93
C ASN A 167 -15.30 10.28 11.00
N ALA A 168 -16.43 10.76 10.46
CA ALA A 168 -16.85 12.16 10.59
C ALA A 168 -17.04 12.55 12.06
N GLU A 169 -16.61 13.76 12.40
CA GLU A 169 -16.64 14.28 13.78
C GLU A 169 -18.03 14.75 14.21
N SER A 170 -18.87 15.16 13.25
CA SER A 170 -20.22 15.62 13.53
C SER A 170 -21.21 15.14 12.48
N LYS A 171 -22.50 15.07 12.85
CA LYS A 171 -23.61 14.74 11.94
C LYS A 171 -23.78 15.79 10.85
N ASP A 172 -23.43 17.06 11.13
CA ASP A 172 -23.56 18.15 10.18
C ASP A 172 -22.66 17.96 8.96
N GLN A 173 -21.48 17.35 9.13
CA GLN A 173 -20.57 16.99 8.03
C GLN A 173 -21.18 15.96 7.06
N LEU A 174 -22.28 15.32 7.42
CA LEU A 174 -22.92 14.26 6.65
C LEU A 174 -24.33 14.59 6.14
N LYS A 175 -24.93 15.72 6.57
CA LYS A 175 -26.32 16.08 6.24
C LYS A 175 -26.54 16.25 4.75
N LYS A 176 -25.64 16.95 4.04
CA LYS A 176 -25.76 17.24 2.61
C LYS A 176 -24.69 16.51 1.79
N GLY A 177 -25.00 16.15 0.54
CA GLY A 177 -24.04 15.48 -0.35
C GLY A 177 -22.76 16.28 -0.59
N GLU A 178 -22.88 17.61 -0.68
CA GLU A 178 -21.76 18.53 -0.81
C GLU A 178 -20.83 18.47 0.42
N PHE A 179 -21.38 18.44 1.62
CA PHE A 179 -20.58 18.34 2.86
C PHE A 179 -19.85 16.99 2.92
N ARG A 180 -20.51 15.89 2.55
CA ARG A 180 -19.87 14.57 2.45
C ARG A 180 -18.72 14.57 1.46
N ARG A 181 -18.91 15.17 0.27
CA ARG A 181 -17.86 15.29 -0.74
C ARG A 181 -16.68 16.11 -0.24
N ASN A 182 -16.93 17.25 0.41
CA ASN A 182 -15.89 18.08 1.02
C ASN A 182 -15.15 17.35 2.14
N PHE A 183 -15.86 16.55 2.94
CA PHE A 183 -15.23 15.70 3.96
C PHE A 183 -14.28 14.68 3.32
N ILE A 184 -14.73 13.93 2.33
CA ILE A 184 -13.90 12.94 1.61
C ILE A 184 -12.71 13.62 0.95
N PHE A 185 -12.89 14.79 0.35
CA PHE A 185 -11.79 15.57 -0.23
C PHE A 185 -10.69 15.87 0.81
N LYS A 186 -11.07 16.32 2.00
CA LYS A 186 -10.14 16.70 3.07
C LYS A 186 -9.53 15.51 3.82
N VAL A 187 -10.24 14.37 3.90
CA VAL A 187 -9.81 13.22 4.71
C VAL A 187 -9.20 12.11 3.86
N ILE A 188 -9.45 12.09 2.55
CA ILE A 188 -8.89 11.09 1.65
C ILE A 188 -8.00 11.73 0.59
N LEU A 189 -8.51 12.64 -0.25
CA LEU A 189 -7.75 13.14 -1.39
C LEU A 189 -6.52 13.94 -0.98
N ILE A 190 -6.67 14.93 -0.11
CA ILE A 190 -5.52 15.71 0.40
C ILE A 190 -4.50 14.80 1.10
N PRO A 191 -4.89 13.94 2.07
CA PRO A 191 -3.96 13.02 2.70
C PRO A 191 -3.25 12.08 1.74
N TYR A 192 -3.96 11.59 0.75
CA TYR A 192 -3.37 10.75 -0.28
C TYR A 192 -2.30 11.49 -1.09
N LEU A 193 -2.62 12.67 -1.61
CA LEU A 193 -1.68 13.46 -2.43
C LEU A 193 -0.44 13.85 -1.63
N LEU A 194 -0.61 14.44 -0.45
CA LEU A 194 0.50 14.85 0.41
C LEU A 194 1.29 13.65 0.94
N GLY A 195 0.60 12.58 1.31
CA GLY A 195 1.25 11.35 1.74
C GLY A 195 2.04 10.67 0.64
N MET A 196 1.57 10.69 -0.62
CA MET A 196 2.33 10.19 -1.77
C MET A 196 3.58 11.03 -2.06
N VAL A 197 3.53 12.35 -1.84
CA VAL A 197 4.72 13.21 -1.93
C VAL A 197 5.76 12.80 -0.88
N LEU A 198 5.35 12.58 0.36
CA LEU A 198 6.25 12.11 1.43
C LEU A 198 6.86 10.73 1.09
N VAL A 199 6.04 9.80 0.60
CA VAL A 199 6.50 8.48 0.17
C VAL A 199 7.47 8.58 -1.01
N ALA A 200 7.18 9.44 -1.99
CA ALA A 200 8.05 9.66 -3.13
C ALA A 200 9.40 10.23 -2.70
N ALA A 201 9.43 11.17 -1.76
CA ALA A 201 10.65 11.75 -1.22
C ALA A 201 11.56 10.72 -0.55
N THR A 202 10.98 9.70 0.13
CA THR A 202 11.77 8.63 0.77
C THR A 202 12.27 7.56 -0.22
N ASN A 203 11.69 7.47 -1.41
CA ASN A 203 12.00 6.45 -2.42
C ASN A 203 12.73 6.99 -3.65
N PHE A 204 12.95 8.31 -3.73
CA PHE A 204 13.64 8.94 -4.88
C PHE A 204 15.16 8.59 -4.88
N PRO A 205 15.78 8.41 -6.05
CA PRO A 205 15.25 8.46 -7.43
C PRO A 205 14.73 7.11 -7.93
N ASN A 206 14.92 6.06 -7.18
CA ASN A 206 14.65 4.69 -7.58
C ASN A 206 13.17 4.34 -7.34
N ASN A 207 12.60 3.42 -8.06
CA ASN A 207 11.22 2.95 -7.89
C ASN A 207 10.06 3.89 -8.34
N ILE A 208 10.37 4.99 -9.05
CA ILE A 208 9.36 5.94 -9.52
C ILE A 208 8.26 5.26 -10.35
N LYS A 209 8.61 4.30 -11.22
CA LYS A 209 7.63 3.59 -12.06
C LYS A 209 6.57 2.86 -11.24
N THR A 210 6.98 2.19 -10.17
CA THR A 210 6.09 1.51 -9.23
C THR A 210 5.18 2.49 -8.50
N LEU A 211 5.75 3.59 -8.02
CA LEU A 211 5.00 4.65 -7.33
C LEU A 211 3.97 5.31 -8.25
N ILE A 212 4.30 5.55 -9.51
CA ILE A 212 3.37 6.09 -10.51
C ILE A 212 2.15 5.17 -10.67
N ILE A 213 2.34 3.85 -10.77
CA ILE A 213 1.22 2.92 -10.89
C ILE A 213 0.37 2.93 -9.63
N TYR A 214 0.97 2.87 -8.45
CA TYR A 214 0.22 2.95 -7.19
C TYR A 214 -0.50 4.30 -7.05
N PHE A 215 0.11 5.39 -7.54
CA PHE A 215 -0.53 6.69 -7.60
C PHE A 215 -1.80 6.67 -8.48
N PHE A 216 -1.74 6.14 -9.69
CA PHE A 216 -2.93 6.09 -10.56
C PHE A 216 -4.00 5.15 -10.00
N VAL A 217 -3.63 4.01 -9.46
CA VAL A 217 -4.56 3.06 -8.84
C VAL A 217 -5.28 3.69 -7.64
N GLY A 218 -4.52 4.31 -6.74
CA GLY A 218 -5.10 4.99 -5.59
C GLY A 218 -5.99 6.17 -5.99
N LEU A 219 -5.58 6.93 -7.01
CA LEU A 219 -6.36 8.04 -7.54
C LEU A 219 -7.71 7.56 -8.10
N LEU A 220 -7.76 6.43 -8.80
CA LEU A 220 -9.00 5.82 -9.30
C LEU A 220 -9.96 5.45 -8.16
N ILE A 221 -9.44 4.81 -7.10
CA ILE A 221 -10.23 4.49 -5.89
C ILE A 221 -10.78 5.77 -5.24
N ILE A 222 -9.96 6.82 -5.16
CA ILE A 222 -10.33 8.08 -4.50
C ILE A 222 -11.33 8.88 -5.34
N ILE A 223 -11.16 8.97 -6.66
CA ILE A 223 -12.11 9.61 -7.56
C ILE A 223 -13.47 8.90 -7.45
N SER A 224 -13.48 7.57 -7.47
CA SER A 224 -14.69 6.79 -7.24
C SER A 224 -15.33 7.14 -5.89
N SER A 225 -14.54 7.24 -4.81
CA SER A 225 -15.02 7.65 -3.49
C SER A 225 -15.62 9.05 -3.50
N LEU A 226 -15.03 10.01 -4.20
CA LEU A 226 -15.54 11.38 -4.33
C LEU A 226 -16.89 11.43 -5.06
N ILE A 227 -17.03 10.69 -6.17
CA ILE A 227 -18.27 10.61 -6.96
C ILE A 227 -19.39 10.01 -6.10
N PHE A 228 -19.12 8.92 -5.40
CA PHE A 228 -20.13 8.20 -4.63
C PHE A 228 -20.44 8.84 -3.27
N SER A 229 -19.57 9.67 -2.73
CA SER A 229 -19.77 10.34 -1.42
C SER A 229 -21.05 11.16 -1.37
N SER A 230 -21.44 11.82 -2.46
CA SER A 230 -22.67 12.62 -2.55
C SER A 230 -23.94 11.76 -2.50
N ARG A 231 -23.87 10.51 -2.95
CA ARG A 231 -24.99 9.57 -3.05
C ARG A 231 -25.17 8.67 -1.84
N THR A 232 -24.23 8.66 -0.91
CA THR A 232 -24.27 7.81 0.30
C THR A 232 -25.39 8.30 1.23
N ILE A 233 -26.43 7.51 1.44
CA ILE A 233 -27.70 8.00 2.03
C ILE A 233 -27.74 7.90 3.56
N LYS A 234 -27.15 6.87 4.17
CA LYS A 234 -27.22 6.66 5.61
C LYS A 234 -25.85 6.27 6.20
N VAL A 235 -25.28 7.17 6.98
CA VAL A 235 -24.09 6.87 7.79
C VAL A 235 -24.49 6.98 9.26
N LEU A 236 -24.38 5.87 9.99
CA LEU A 236 -24.64 5.84 11.42
C LEU A 236 -23.42 6.40 12.16
N LEU A 237 -23.58 7.58 12.75
CA LEU A 237 -22.63 8.16 13.69
C LEU A 237 -23.05 7.80 15.12
N HIS A 238 -22.10 7.30 15.91
CA HIS A 238 -22.40 6.91 17.30
C HIS A 238 -22.35 8.09 18.26
N LYS A 239 -21.39 9.00 18.09
CA LYS A 239 -21.23 10.23 18.90
C LYS A 239 -20.45 11.28 18.12
N ASP A 240 -20.68 12.55 18.44
CA ASP A 240 -19.90 13.68 17.93
C ASP A 240 -18.66 13.84 18.83
N GLU A 241 -17.50 13.39 18.35
CA GLU A 241 -16.24 13.49 19.09
C GLU A 241 -15.13 14.04 18.18
N PRO A 242 -14.52 15.18 18.56
CA PRO A 242 -13.40 15.73 17.79
C PRO A 242 -12.16 14.86 17.93
N GLN A 243 -11.45 14.66 16.83
CA GLN A 243 -10.17 13.95 16.85
C GLN A 243 -9.04 14.88 17.34
N LYS A 244 -8.23 14.35 18.27
CA LYS A 244 -6.98 15.00 18.72
C LYS A 244 -5.83 14.63 17.78
N LEU A 245 -4.86 15.53 17.65
CA LEU A 245 -3.62 15.25 16.92
C LEU A 245 -2.85 14.11 17.59
N SER A 246 -2.39 13.16 16.80
CA SER A 246 -1.65 12.01 17.31
C SER A 246 -0.14 12.20 17.20
N PHE A 247 0.52 12.46 18.30
CA PHE A 247 1.98 12.49 18.39
C PHE A 247 2.59 11.10 18.17
N ILE A 248 1.87 10.01 18.51
CA ILE A 248 2.31 8.63 18.29
C ILE A 248 2.45 8.37 16.77
N GLY A 249 1.44 8.77 15.97
CA GLY A 249 1.51 8.62 14.52
C GLY A 249 2.67 9.39 13.90
N ILE A 250 2.90 10.62 14.34
CA ILE A 250 4.03 11.46 13.89
C ILE A 250 5.36 10.81 14.26
N GLY A 251 5.49 10.29 15.49
CA GLY A 251 6.68 9.57 15.93
C GLY A 251 6.95 8.32 15.11
N MET A 252 5.93 7.52 14.83
CA MET A 252 6.05 6.34 13.95
C MET A 252 6.49 6.71 12.54
N LEU A 253 5.97 7.79 11.98
CA LEU A 253 6.39 8.28 10.66
C LEU A 253 7.87 8.67 10.68
N GLY A 254 8.32 9.41 11.68
CA GLY A 254 9.72 9.77 11.85
C GLY A 254 10.65 8.57 11.94
N VAL A 255 10.29 7.57 12.75
CA VAL A 255 11.05 6.31 12.88
C VAL A 255 11.12 5.56 11.55
N LEU A 256 10.01 5.44 10.81
CA LEU A 256 10.01 4.77 9.51
C LEU A 256 10.85 5.51 8.48
N ILE A 257 10.78 6.84 8.43
CA ILE A 257 11.63 7.64 7.52
C ILE A 257 13.10 7.42 7.85
N LEU A 258 13.50 7.49 9.12
CA LEU A 258 14.86 7.24 9.54
C LEU A 258 15.31 5.81 9.19
N PHE A 259 14.46 4.82 9.41
CA PHE A 259 14.73 3.44 9.03
C PHE A 259 14.98 3.31 7.51
N TYR A 260 14.13 3.95 6.68
CA TYR A 260 14.31 3.93 5.23
C TYR A 260 15.61 4.63 4.80
N LEU A 261 15.91 5.80 5.36
CA LEU A 261 17.10 6.58 4.97
C LEU A 261 18.42 5.99 5.46
N THR A 262 18.42 5.28 6.58
CA THR A 262 19.67 4.81 7.22
C THR A 262 19.92 3.32 7.01
N LEU A 263 19.07 2.47 7.53
CA LEU A 263 19.29 1.03 7.55
C LEU A 263 18.93 0.37 6.22
N TYR A 264 17.75 0.70 5.71
CA TYR A 264 17.24 0.07 4.49
C TYR A 264 17.96 0.55 3.22
N ALA A 265 18.47 1.79 3.22
CA ALA A 265 19.26 2.33 2.09
C ALA A 265 20.59 1.61 1.89
N LYS A 266 21.20 1.12 2.98
CA LYS A 266 22.48 0.36 2.92
C LYS A 266 22.34 -1.07 2.41
N GLY A 267 21.11 -1.56 2.34
CA GLY A 267 20.81 -2.93 1.98
C GLY A 267 20.84 -3.89 3.19
N ILE A 268 19.85 -4.76 3.24
CA ILE A 268 19.72 -5.83 4.24
C ILE A 268 19.91 -7.14 3.50
N GLY A 269 21.01 -7.84 3.74
CA GLY A 269 21.38 -9.10 3.09
C GLY A 269 21.37 -10.27 4.02
N CYS A 270 20.98 -11.44 3.52
CA CYS A 270 20.98 -12.68 4.28
C CYS A 270 21.54 -13.83 3.44
N LYS A 271 22.44 -14.62 4.06
CA LYS A 271 23.16 -15.69 3.36
C LYS A 271 22.38 -17.00 3.25
N GLY A 272 21.33 -17.19 4.06
CA GLY A 272 20.52 -18.40 4.09
C GLY A 272 19.15 -18.20 4.74
N TYR A 273 18.29 -19.23 4.71
CA TYR A 273 16.93 -19.16 5.23
C TYR A 273 16.87 -18.79 6.73
N PHE A 274 17.75 -19.37 7.55
CA PHE A 274 17.81 -19.07 9.00
C PHE A 274 18.46 -17.72 9.27
N ASP A 275 19.44 -17.32 8.47
CA ASP A 275 20.10 -16.02 8.60
C ASP A 275 19.17 -14.85 8.29
N PHE A 276 18.17 -15.09 7.42
CA PHE A 276 17.16 -14.08 7.09
C PHE A 276 16.27 -13.72 8.28
N LEU A 277 16.06 -14.63 9.23
CA LEU A 277 15.29 -14.39 10.43
C LEU A 277 16.12 -13.72 11.55
N MET A 278 17.43 -13.90 11.55
CA MET A 278 18.28 -13.56 12.70
C MET A 278 19.39 -12.52 12.44
N CYS A 279 19.80 -12.30 11.21
CA CYS A 279 20.95 -11.44 10.90
C CYS A 279 20.67 -10.42 9.79
N CYS A 280 20.67 -9.17 10.19
CA CYS A 280 20.94 -8.06 9.31
C CYS A 280 22.46 -7.82 9.29
N ASP A 281 23.22 -8.58 8.50
CA ASP A 281 24.59 -8.20 8.18
C ASP A 281 24.54 -6.97 7.28
N CYS A 282 24.65 -5.80 7.89
CA CYS A 282 24.87 -4.54 7.15
C CYS A 282 26.28 -4.62 6.56
N LYS A 283 26.39 -5.11 5.33
CA LYS A 283 27.63 -4.94 4.59
C LYS A 283 27.66 -3.50 4.07
N GLY A 284 28.60 -2.72 4.66
CA GLY A 284 29.04 -1.44 4.11
C GLY A 284 29.68 -1.58 2.74
#